data_4c814d7824ab2af5c4d6bd84b7171bee
#
_entry.id   4c814d7824ab2af5c4d6bd84b7171bee
#
_cell.length_a   1.000
_cell.length_b   1.000
_cell.length_c   1.000
_cell.angle_alpha   90.00
_cell.angle_beta   90.00
_cell.angle_gamma   90.00
#
_symmetry.space_group_name_H-M   'P 1'
#
loop_
_entity.id
_entity.type
_entity.pdbx_description
1 polymer ?
#
loop_
_entity_poly.entity_id
_entity_poly.type
_entity_poly.pdbx_seq_one_letter_code
_entity_poly.pdbx_strand_id
1 'polypeptide(L)'
;MKYINFLLIPFLVFTSGYAQEITVSEQFDLPNTVLETSGLLYFNNRLITHNDSGNAAELYEIDETNGSIVRTVTVTNATNVDWEDIAQDDTYIYVGDIGNNGGDRTNLRIYRILKTDYESSTSVTADIIDYSYADQTDFTTNVNNNDWDAEGFVIYGTHILIFSKNWVNNEVDVYAMPKTTGTHSAAKVSSYNVQGLVTGADNAGSDKIYLSGYSESNVTPFVLMIYDIIISPPSNLDLFASSSVFKFDSILLLGNQTEGICYVETNGLNDTLYLSNEELTVSMFTFPSKLRELTVDNTTLSVGVDEAITVDVFPIPFNDCIKINTIADKVTLYDALGKEVIESYNTDTIDTHKLPNGFYHISIRIDGIIINKKIVK
;
A
#
# COMPACT_ATOMS: atom_id res chain seq x y z
N MET A 1 -29.51 -55.49 -29.62
CA MET A 1 -28.65 -54.71 -28.67
C MET A 1 -28.59 -53.29 -29.12
N LYS A 2 -29.27 -52.35 -28.43
CA LYS A 2 -29.23 -50.91 -28.73
C LYS A 2 -28.22 -50.28 -27.79
N TYR A 3 -27.15 -49.70 -28.32
CA TYR A 3 -26.17 -48.93 -27.56
C TYR A 3 -26.73 -47.54 -27.34
N ILE A 4 -26.93 -47.11 -26.08
CA ILE A 4 -27.25 -45.76 -25.68
C ILE A 4 -25.91 -45.07 -25.43
N ASN A 5 -25.52 -44.16 -26.30
CA ASN A 5 -24.37 -43.24 -26.06
C ASN A 5 -24.78 -42.15 -25.08
N PHE A 6 -24.21 -42.18 -23.88
CA PHE A 6 -24.29 -41.08 -22.94
C PHE A 6 -23.28 -40.00 -23.36
N LEU A 7 -23.80 -38.89 -23.85
CA LEU A 7 -23.00 -37.68 -24.09
C LEU A 7 -22.75 -36.99 -22.74
N LEU A 8 -21.54 -37.12 -22.22
CA LEU A 8 -21.09 -36.32 -21.06
C LEU A 8 -20.83 -34.92 -21.55
N ILE A 9 -21.70 -33.98 -21.21
CA ILE A 9 -21.46 -32.53 -21.40
C ILE A 9 -20.65 -32.07 -20.16
N PRO A 10 -19.40 -31.60 -20.32
CA PRO A 10 -18.68 -31.04 -19.20
C PRO A 10 -19.35 -29.69 -18.82
N PHE A 11 -19.87 -29.64 -17.60
CA PHE A 11 -20.36 -28.40 -17.01
C PHE A 11 -19.13 -27.57 -16.63
N LEU A 12 -18.78 -26.59 -17.47
CA LEU A 12 -17.79 -25.59 -17.10
C LEU A 12 -18.43 -24.66 -16.05
N VAL A 13 -18.06 -24.83 -14.81
CA VAL A 13 -18.37 -23.89 -13.75
C VAL A 13 -17.40 -22.73 -13.93
N PHE A 14 -17.89 -21.62 -14.49
CA PHE A 14 -17.19 -20.36 -14.42
C PHE A 14 -17.32 -19.84 -12.98
N THR A 15 -16.31 -20.02 -12.17
CA THR A 15 -16.15 -19.21 -10.96
C THR A 15 -15.77 -17.82 -11.43
N SER A 16 -16.67 -16.86 -11.38
CA SER A 16 -16.34 -15.45 -11.47
C SER A 16 -15.54 -15.10 -10.21
N GLY A 17 -14.22 -15.21 -10.27
CA GLY A 17 -13.35 -14.56 -9.32
C GLY A 17 -13.49 -13.07 -9.56
N TYR A 18 -14.03 -12.32 -8.61
CA TYR A 18 -13.95 -10.87 -8.62
C TYR A 18 -12.48 -10.53 -8.36
N ALA A 19 -11.80 -10.01 -9.37
CA ALA A 19 -10.48 -9.42 -9.20
C ALA A 19 -10.68 -7.98 -8.68
N GLN A 20 -9.81 -7.53 -7.80
CA GLN A 20 -9.71 -6.10 -7.46
C GLN A 20 -9.50 -5.34 -8.77
N GLU A 21 -10.24 -4.25 -8.94
CA GLU A 21 -10.20 -3.45 -10.15
C GLU A 21 -9.72 -2.04 -9.83
N ILE A 22 -8.87 -1.50 -10.70
CA ILE A 22 -8.48 -0.10 -10.70
C ILE A 22 -8.97 0.55 -11.98
N THR A 23 -9.68 1.64 -11.84
CA THR A 23 -10.09 2.47 -12.97
C THR A 23 -9.25 3.72 -13.01
N VAL A 24 -8.74 4.09 -14.19
CA VAL A 24 -7.90 5.27 -14.40
C VAL A 24 -8.65 6.26 -15.28
N SER A 25 -8.78 7.50 -14.83
CA SER A 25 -9.38 8.62 -15.56
C SER A 25 -8.34 9.74 -15.73
N GLU A 26 -8.02 10.11 -16.98
CA GLU A 26 -7.18 11.28 -17.23
C GLU A 26 -7.95 12.55 -16.86
N GLN A 27 -7.34 13.42 -16.06
CA GLN A 27 -7.92 14.68 -15.65
C GLN A 27 -7.45 15.81 -16.58
N PHE A 28 -6.15 16.13 -16.56
CA PHE A 28 -5.55 17.19 -17.38
C PHE A 28 -4.05 17.04 -17.51
N ASP A 29 -3.46 17.75 -18.47
CA ASP A 29 -2.03 17.97 -18.56
C ASP A 29 -1.62 18.96 -17.48
N LEU A 30 -0.51 18.69 -16.80
CA LEU A 30 0.04 19.59 -15.79
C LEU A 30 0.74 20.79 -16.44
N PRO A 31 0.73 21.97 -15.80
CA PRO A 31 1.34 23.16 -16.39
C PRO A 31 2.87 23.07 -16.42
N ASN A 32 3.49 23.82 -17.34
CA ASN A 32 4.94 23.82 -17.55
C ASN A 32 5.78 24.12 -16.27
N THR A 33 5.17 24.69 -15.25
CA THR A 33 5.82 24.96 -13.96
C THR A 33 6.13 23.68 -13.18
N VAL A 34 5.38 22.61 -13.45
CA VAL A 34 5.48 21.33 -12.72
C VAL A 34 5.60 20.14 -13.69
N LEU A 35 6.44 20.29 -14.73
CA LEU A 35 6.72 19.22 -15.69
C LEU A 35 7.45 18.04 -15.06
N GLU A 36 8.26 18.31 -14.05
CA GLU A 36 9.02 17.33 -13.28
C GLU A 36 8.31 17.06 -11.93
N THR A 37 6.96 16.97 -11.98
CA THR A 37 6.15 16.66 -10.78
C THR A 37 6.58 15.32 -10.20
N SER A 38 7.04 15.31 -8.95
CA SER A 38 7.46 14.13 -8.24
C SER A 38 6.41 13.72 -7.20
N GLY A 39 6.44 14.21 -5.97
CA GLY A 39 5.44 13.83 -4.97
C GLY A 39 4.06 14.47 -5.14
N LEU A 40 3.02 13.81 -4.64
CA LEU A 40 1.65 14.33 -4.53
C LEU A 40 1.12 14.25 -3.10
N LEU A 41 0.35 15.26 -2.70
CA LEU A 41 -0.34 15.30 -1.42
C LEU A 41 -1.74 15.89 -1.58
N TYR A 42 -2.74 15.28 -0.97
CA TYR A 42 -4.08 15.86 -0.84
C TYR A 42 -4.30 16.37 0.58
N PHE A 43 -4.42 17.69 0.72
CA PHE A 43 -4.58 18.35 2.01
C PHE A 43 -5.55 19.51 1.91
N ASN A 44 -6.55 19.54 2.79
CA ASN A 44 -7.55 20.61 2.91
C ASN A 44 -8.25 20.95 1.57
N ASN A 45 -8.69 19.93 0.84
CA ASN A 45 -9.30 19.99 -0.49
C ASN A 45 -8.40 20.67 -1.53
N ARG A 46 -7.10 20.44 -1.44
CA ARG A 46 -6.11 20.94 -2.39
C ARG A 46 -5.11 19.86 -2.73
N LEU A 47 -4.81 19.77 -4.00
CA LEU A 47 -3.72 18.94 -4.49
C LEU A 47 -2.42 19.74 -4.44
N ILE A 48 -1.39 19.17 -3.85
CA ILE A 48 -0.08 19.80 -3.67
C ILE A 48 0.97 18.92 -4.33
N THR A 49 1.88 19.51 -5.07
CA THR A 49 3.05 18.83 -5.65
C THR A 49 4.30 19.70 -5.53
N HIS A 50 5.42 19.13 -5.88
CA HIS A 50 6.72 19.81 -6.10
C HIS A 50 7.39 19.22 -7.33
N ASN A 51 8.41 19.89 -7.82
CA ASN A 51 9.27 19.32 -8.85
C ASN A 51 10.40 18.52 -8.21
N ASP A 52 10.95 17.62 -8.99
CA ASP A 52 12.15 16.84 -8.73
C ASP A 52 13.41 17.72 -8.65
N SER A 53 14.56 17.09 -8.69
CA SER A 53 15.90 17.60 -8.41
C SER A 53 16.27 18.88 -9.15
N GLY A 54 17.03 19.75 -8.48
CA GLY A 54 17.60 20.97 -9.08
C GLY A 54 16.62 22.13 -9.30
N ASN A 55 15.34 21.94 -8.98
CA ASN A 55 14.30 22.97 -9.05
C ASN A 55 14.28 23.85 -7.78
N ALA A 56 13.41 24.86 -7.77
CA ALA A 56 13.19 25.67 -6.58
C ALA A 56 12.59 24.85 -5.44
N ALA A 57 12.95 25.18 -4.20
CA ALA A 57 12.35 24.56 -3.01
C ALA A 57 10.93 25.11 -2.79
N GLU A 58 9.99 24.71 -3.61
CA GLU A 58 8.62 25.23 -3.70
C GLU A 58 7.60 24.11 -3.75
N LEU A 59 6.47 24.34 -3.08
CA LEU A 59 5.27 23.53 -3.13
C LEU A 59 4.20 24.25 -3.95
N TYR A 60 3.57 23.56 -4.88
CA TYR A 60 2.57 24.10 -5.79
C TYR A 60 1.20 23.52 -5.49
N GLU A 61 0.22 24.37 -5.15
CA GLU A 61 -1.18 23.95 -5.06
C GLU A 61 -1.81 24.00 -6.44
N ILE A 62 -2.42 22.89 -6.83
CA ILE A 62 -3.07 22.70 -8.13
C ILE A 62 -4.58 22.67 -7.93
N ASP A 63 -5.30 23.39 -8.79
CA ASP A 63 -6.75 23.30 -8.90
C ASP A 63 -7.09 21.94 -9.55
N GLU A 64 -7.74 21.06 -8.80
CA GLU A 64 -8.10 19.70 -9.24
C GLU A 64 -9.13 19.65 -10.38
N THR A 65 -9.75 20.79 -10.71
CA THR A 65 -10.74 20.86 -11.79
C THR A 65 -10.16 21.23 -13.14
N ASN A 66 -9.01 21.91 -13.17
CA ASN A 66 -8.44 22.44 -14.42
C ASN A 66 -6.89 22.42 -14.49
N GLY A 67 -6.22 21.97 -13.46
CA GLY A 67 -4.76 21.84 -13.43
C GLY A 67 -3.96 23.12 -13.22
N SER A 68 -4.61 24.27 -13.03
CA SER A 68 -3.89 25.53 -12.87
C SER A 68 -3.22 25.62 -11.47
N ILE A 69 -2.04 26.25 -11.43
CA ILE A 69 -1.39 26.58 -10.15
C ILE A 69 -2.18 27.72 -9.49
N VAL A 70 -2.73 27.47 -8.32
CA VAL A 70 -3.48 28.47 -7.54
C VAL A 70 -2.65 29.11 -6.44
N ARG A 71 -1.57 28.46 -6.02
CA ARG A 71 -0.66 28.98 -4.99
C ARG A 71 0.69 28.31 -5.09
N THR A 72 1.73 29.09 -4.78
CA THR A 72 3.11 28.59 -4.61
C THR A 72 3.58 28.96 -3.21
N VAL A 73 4.18 28.00 -2.51
CA VAL A 73 4.75 28.16 -1.16
C VAL A 73 6.22 27.82 -1.21
N THR A 74 7.07 28.82 -0.90
CA THR A 74 8.53 28.65 -0.86
C THR A 74 8.98 28.18 0.53
N VAL A 75 9.81 27.15 0.59
CA VAL A 75 10.46 26.67 1.82
C VAL A 75 11.83 27.32 1.94
N THR A 76 11.91 28.44 2.68
CA THR A 76 13.03 29.40 2.62
C THR A 76 14.37 28.91 3.15
N ASN A 77 14.37 27.88 3.97
CA ASN A 77 15.58 27.26 4.52
C ASN A 77 15.86 25.88 3.93
N ALA A 78 15.19 25.53 2.82
CA ALA A 78 15.40 24.29 2.08
C ALA A 78 16.16 24.54 0.78
N THR A 79 16.77 23.48 0.29
CA THR A 79 17.32 23.38 -1.08
C THR A 79 16.73 22.11 -1.66
N ASN A 80 16.18 22.17 -2.86
CA ASN A 80 15.83 20.98 -3.59
C ASN A 80 17.11 20.39 -4.20
N VAL A 81 17.68 19.40 -3.53
CA VAL A 81 18.82 18.64 -4.06
C VAL A 81 18.27 17.49 -4.89
N ASP A 82 17.31 16.75 -4.32
CA ASP A 82 16.68 15.58 -4.96
C ASP A 82 15.36 15.29 -4.22
N TRP A 83 14.35 16.17 -4.41
CA TRP A 83 13.05 16.04 -3.78
C TRP A 83 12.22 15.02 -4.54
N GLU A 84 11.76 13.98 -3.84
CA GLU A 84 11.08 12.84 -4.47
C GLU A 84 9.62 12.70 -4.06
N ASP A 85 9.30 12.88 -2.79
CA ASP A 85 7.93 12.65 -2.32
C ASP A 85 7.51 13.64 -1.22
N ILE A 86 6.21 13.69 -0.96
CA ILE A 86 5.58 14.55 0.04
C ILE A 86 4.53 13.77 0.82
N ALA A 87 4.60 13.79 2.14
CA ALA A 87 3.68 13.10 3.03
C ALA A 87 3.14 14.03 4.12
N GLN A 88 2.19 13.54 4.91
CA GLN A 88 1.62 14.31 6.02
C GLN A 88 1.26 13.47 7.23
N ASP A 89 1.15 14.16 8.37
CA ASP A 89 0.38 13.71 9.52
C ASP A 89 -0.66 14.79 9.91
N ASP A 90 -1.28 14.65 11.05
CA ASP A 90 -2.30 15.64 11.51
C ASP A 90 -1.73 17.05 11.67
N THR A 91 -0.42 17.21 11.90
CA THR A 91 0.21 18.47 12.30
C THR A 91 1.14 19.04 11.23
N TYR A 92 1.82 18.19 10.48
CA TYR A 92 2.90 18.57 9.60
C TYR A 92 2.73 18.05 8.17
N ILE A 93 3.30 18.80 7.22
CA ILE A 93 3.64 18.35 5.87
C ILE A 93 5.14 18.01 5.90
N TYR A 94 5.51 16.91 5.24
CA TYR A 94 6.89 16.43 5.13
C TYR A 94 7.29 16.37 3.67
N VAL A 95 8.45 16.90 3.32
CA VAL A 95 9.01 16.86 1.96
C VAL A 95 10.32 16.10 2.00
N GLY A 96 10.43 15.05 1.21
CA GLY A 96 11.57 14.14 1.19
C GLY A 96 12.63 14.58 0.18
N ASP A 97 13.77 15.08 0.66
CA ASP A 97 15.01 15.28 -0.12
C ASP A 97 15.83 13.98 0.01
N ILE A 98 15.31 12.92 -0.63
CA ILE A 98 15.67 11.53 -0.37
C ILE A 98 16.22 10.77 -1.57
N GLY A 99 16.09 11.33 -2.79
CA GLY A 99 16.65 10.73 -4.00
C GLY A 99 18.16 10.53 -3.89
N ASN A 100 18.63 9.43 -4.40
CA ASN A 100 20.04 9.01 -4.29
C ASN A 100 20.44 8.05 -5.43
N ASN A 101 20.09 8.43 -6.66
CA ASN A 101 20.37 7.63 -7.86
C ASN A 101 21.82 7.21 -7.99
N GLY A 102 22.76 8.03 -7.47
CA GLY A 102 24.18 7.72 -7.42
C GLY A 102 24.59 6.75 -6.32
N GLY A 103 23.78 6.59 -5.27
CA GLY A 103 24.11 5.82 -4.08
C GLY A 103 25.22 6.46 -3.22
N ASP A 104 25.54 7.73 -3.43
CA ASP A 104 26.70 8.40 -2.83
C ASP A 104 26.34 9.58 -1.92
N ARG A 105 25.06 9.91 -1.76
CA ARG A 105 24.60 11.03 -0.94
C ARG A 105 24.80 10.76 0.56
N THR A 106 25.30 11.78 1.26
CA THR A 106 25.50 11.80 2.72
C THR A 106 24.70 12.88 3.41
N ASN A 107 23.78 13.55 2.68
CA ASN A 107 22.98 14.67 3.11
C ASN A 107 21.48 14.44 2.92
N LEU A 108 21.04 13.19 3.01
CA LEU A 108 19.64 12.82 2.92
C LEU A 108 18.85 13.41 4.07
N ARG A 109 17.65 13.96 3.77
CA ARG A 109 16.85 14.63 4.78
C ARG A 109 15.36 14.68 4.43
N ILE A 110 14.56 14.98 5.45
CA ILE A 110 13.16 15.29 5.29
C ILE A 110 12.92 16.68 5.92
N TYR A 111 12.29 17.56 5.17
CA TYR A 111 11.83 18.86 5.62
C TYR A 111 10.45 18.74 6.21
N ARG A 112 10.23 19.18 7.45
CA ARG A 112 8.97 19.10 8.17
C ARG A 112 8.39 20.50 8.37
N ILE A 113 7.24 20.79 7.76
CA ILE A 113 6.57 22.09 7.71
C ILE A 113 5.31 22.04 8.56
N LEU A 114 5.13 23.00 9.47
CA LEU A 114 3.90 23.09 10.27
C LEU A 114 2.71 23.46 9.36
N LYS A 115 1.63 22.70 9.39
CA LYS A 115 0.45 22.93 8.55
C LYS A 115 -0.17 24.31 8.72
N THR A 116 -0.20 24.85 9.95
CA THR A 116 -0.71 26.20 10.21
C THR A 116 0.15 27.31 9.58
N ASP A 117 1.46 27.11 9.48
CA ASP A 117 2.35 28.05 8.81
C ASP A 117 2.18 27.92 7.29
N TYR A 118 2.08 26.69 6.79
CA TYR A 118 1.80 26.43 5.38
C TYR A 118 0.48 27.10 4.94
N GLU A 119 -0.59 26.99 5.70
CA GLU A 119 -1.90 27.59 5.35
C GLU A 119 -1.89 29.12 5.37
N SER A 120 -1.13 29.71 6.28
CA SER A 120 -1.16 31.16 6.52
C SER A 120 -0.16 31.98 5.69
N SER A 121 0.82 31.35 5.03
CA SER A 121 1.93 32.04 4.36
C SER A 121 2.32 31.37 3.03
N THR A 122 2.82 32.16 2.10
CA THR A 122 3.47 31.68 0.87
C THR A 122 4.99 31.53 1.02
N SER A 123 5.51 31.72 2.24
CA SER A 123 6.93 31.61 2.57
C SER A 123 7.06 31.03 3.96
N VAL A 124 7.57 29.79 4.04
CA VAL A 124 7.65 29.01 5.28
C VAL A 124 9.07 28.57 5.58
N THR A 125 9.31 28.17 6.82
CA THR A 125 10.52 27.46 7.24
C THR A 125 10.16 26.03 7.65
N ALA A 126 11.06 25.11 7.43
CA ALA A 126 10.91 23.71 7.83
C ALA A 126 11.85 23.37 8.99
N ASP A 127 11.39 22.49 9.87
CA ASP A 127 12.30 21.70 10.71
C ASP A 127 13.02 20.66 9.84
N ILE A 128 14.21 20.25 10.25
CA ILE A 128 15.03 19.30 9.49
C ILE A 128 15.15 17.98 10.23
N ILE A 129 14.98 16.88 9.51
CA ILE A 129 15.21 15.50 9.92
C ILE A 129 16.29 14.95 9.00
N ASP A 130 17.55 14.97 9.44
CA ASP A 130 18.66 14.38 8.68
C ASP A 130 18.73 12.87 8.94
N TYR A 131 19.11 12.10 7.91
CA TYR A 131 19.28 10.66 8.11
C TYR A 131 20.34 10.03 7.20
N SER A 132 20.71 8.80 7.56
CA SER A 132 21.50 7.89 6.75
C SER A 132 20.93 6.48 6.87
N TYR A 133 21.15 5.65 5.87
CA TYR A 133 20.80 4.23 5.94
C TYR A 133 21.76 3.48 6.88
N ALA A 134 21.22 2.65 7.76
CA ALA A 134 22.01 1.95 8.79
C ALA A 134 22.96 0.91 8.21
N ASP A 135 22.64 0.38 7.04
CA ASP A 135 23.36 -0.68 6.33
C ASP A 135 24.23 -0.17 5.18
N GLN A 136 24.15 1.11 4.82
CA GLN A 136 24.99 1.70 3.78
C GLN A 136 26.41 1.94 4.31
N THR A 137 27.38 1.24 3.73
CA THR A 137 28.82 1.35 4.09
C THR A 137 29.70 1.77 2.92
N ASP A 138 29.18 1.74 1.70
CA ASP A 138 29.85 2.19 0.48
C ASP A 138 29.11 3.39 -0.11
N PHE A 139 29.83 4.46 -0.38
CA PHE A 139 29.34 5.70 -0.97
C PHE A 139 30.07 5.97 -2.31
N THR A 140 30.56 4.93 -2.97
CA THR A 140 31.09 5.04 -4.33
C THR A 140 29.93 5.21 -5.29
N THR A 141 29.97 6.28 -6.10
CA THR A 141 28.92 6.59 -7.10
C THR A 141 28.70 5.41 -8.04
N ASN A 142 27.47 4.91 -8.11
CA ASN A 142 27.04 3.83 -8.97
C ASN A 142 25.61 4.08 -9.46
N VAL A 143 25.48 4.98 -10.44
CA VAL A 143 24.21 5.53 -10.93
C VAL A 143 23.27 4.42 -11.41
N ASN A 144 22.03 4.43 -10.90
CA ASN A 144 20.97 3.47 -11.22
C ASN A 144 21.41 2.00 -11.04
N ASN A 145 22.27 1.75 -10.05
CA ASN A 145 22.71 0.40 -9.70
C ASN A 145 23.15 0.35 -8.23
N ASN A 146 22.24 0.77 -7.34
CA ASN A 146 22.42 0.75 -5.90
C ASN A 146 21.09 0.44 -5.19
N ASP A 147 21.15 0.14 -3.91
CA ASP A 147 20.00 -0.25 -3.08
C ASP A 147 19.44 0.92 -2.25
N TRP A 148 20.07 2.09 -2.27
CA TRP A 148 19.80 3.21 -1.36
C TRP A 148 19.24 4.45 -2.06
N ASP A 149 18.73 4.31 -3.26
CA ASP A 149 17.85 5.29 -3.85
C ASP A 149 16.44 5.15 -3.27
N ALA A 150 15.74 6.25 -3.06
CA ALA A 150 14.38 6.22 -2.53
C ALA A 150 13.54 7.35 -3.12
N GLU A 151 12.33 7.02 -3.52
CA GLU A 151 11.41 7.97 -4.14
C GLU A 151 10.00 7.97 -3.51
N GLY A 152 9.80 7.26 -2.40
CA GLY A 152 8.53 7.26 -1.70
C GLY A 152 8.71 7.17 -0.20
N PHE A 153 7.84 7.82 0.57
CA PHE A 153 7.79 7.64 2.01
C PHE A 153 6.43 7.98 2.60
N VAL A 154 6.11 7.41 3.75
CA VAL A 154 4.88 7.71 4.49
C VAL A 154 5.16 7.98 5.96
N ILE A 155 4.24 8.70 6.61
CA ILE A 155 4.24 8.86 8.06
C ILE A 155 3.32 7.80 8.68
N TYR A 156 3.92 6.88 9.43
CA TYR A 156 3.17 5.81 10.09
C TYR A 156 3.35 5.85 11.61
N GLY A 157 2.32 6.30 12.31
CA GLY A 157 2.36 6.51 13.75
C GLY A 157 3.46 7.49 14.17
N THR A 158 4.49 7.02 14.88
CA THR A 158 5.64 7.82 15.34
C THR A 158 6.86 7.71 14.43
N HIS A 159 6.75 7.02 13.30
CA HIS A 159 7.86 6.72 12.40
C HIS A 159 7.60 7.25 10.99
N ILE A 160 8.69 7.40 10.26
CA ILE A 160 8.73 7.56 8.81
C ILE A 160 9.12 6.21 8.26
N LEU A 161 8.36 5.70 7.29
CA LEU A 161 8.70 4.54 6.48
C LEU A 161 9.13 5.02 5.11
N ILE A 162 10.36 4.75 4.72
CA ILE A 162 10.96 5.14 3.43
C ILE A 162 11.01 3.91 2.54
N PHE A 163 10.56 4.04 1.31
CA PHE A 163 10.51 2.98 0.31
C PHE A 163 11.61 3.19 -0.72
N SER A 164 12.52 2.21 -0.84
CA SER A 164 13.61 2.32 -1.80
C SER A 164 13.15 2.09 -3.24
N LYS A 165 13.81 2.77 -4.16
CA LYS A 165 13.79 2.48 -5.61
C LYS A 165 15.02 1.61 -5.91
N ASN A 166 14.91 0.30 -5.60
CA ASN A 166 16.05 -0.59 -5.65
C ASN A 166 16.38 -0.99 -7.11
N TRP A 167 17.42 -0.38 -7.66
CA TRP A 167 17.90 -0.58 -9.02
C TRP A 167 18.62 -1.91 -9.23
N VAL A 168 19.02 -2.61 -8.17
CA VAL A 168 19.82 -3.84 -8.27
C VAL A 168 18.94 -5.06 -8.53
N ASN A 169 17.78 -5.13 -7.91
CA ASN A 169 16.94 -6.34 -7.91
C ASN A 169 15.46 -6.11 -8.19
N ASN A 170 15.04 -4.84 -8.41
CA ASN A 170 13.62 -4.47 -8.62
C ASN A 170 12.72 -4.87 -7.45
N GLU A 171 13.25 -4.87 -6.24
CA GLU A 171 12.52 -4.99 -4.98
C GLU A 171 12.25 -3.61 -4.39
N VAL A 172 11.43 -3.55 -3.36
CA VAL A 172 11.30 -2.40 -2.48
C VAL A 172 11.78 -2.78 -1.10
N ASP A 173 12.74 -2.03 -0.58
CA ASP A 173 13.16 -2.11 0.81
C ASP A 173 12.48 -1.03 1.62
N VAL A 174 12.00 -1.37 2.81
CA VAL A 174 11.40 -0.43 3.73
C VAL A 174 12.39 -0.10 4.83
N TYR A 175 12.74 1.17 4.93
CA TYR A 175 13.56 1.70 6.01
C TYR A 175 12.70 2.50 6.98
N ALA A 176 12.96 2.36 8.26
CA ALA A 176 12.19 3.05 9.30
C ALA A 176 13.07 3.90 10.19
N MET A 177 12.58 5.08 10.54
CA MET A 177 13.20 5.98 11.52
C MET A 177 12.14 6.80 12.28
N PRO A 178 12.45 7.35 13.47
CA PRO A 178 11.55 8.28 14.17
C PRO A 178 11.28 9.55 13.34
N LYS A 179 10.05 10.07 13.37
CA LYS A 179 9.66 11.34 12.71
C LYS A 179 10.04 12.60 13.48
N THR A 180 10.89 12.49 14.49
CA THR A 180 11.35 13.61 15.31
C THR A 180 12.53 14.33 14.65
N THR A 181 12.66 15.64 14.89
CA THR A 181 13.81 16.43 14.40
C THR A 181 15.14 15.89 14.93
N GLY A 182 16.21 16.11 14.15
CA GLY A 182 17.57 15.68 14.49
C GLY A 182 18.13 14.72 13.46
N THR A 183 19.18 13.98 13.82
CA THR A 183 19.88 13.03 12.94
C THR A 183 19.53 11.60 13.32
N HIS A 184 19.12 10.80 12.36
CA HIS A 184 18.68 9.43 12.58
C HIS A 184 19.45 8.44 11.69
N SER A 185 19.43 7.18 12.09
CA SER A 185 19.87 6.04 11.28
C SER A 185 18.62 5.26 10.90
N ALA A 186 18.26 5.26 9.62
CA ALA A 186 17.12 4.54 9.10
C ALA A 186 17.47 3.03 9.00
N ALA A 187 16.76 2.20 9.73
CA ALA A 187 17.00 0.77 9.76
C ALA A 187 16.10 0.07 8.72
N LYS A 188 16.66 -0.87 7.95
CA LYS A 188 15.88 -1.74 7.07
C LYS A 188 15.01 -2.67 7.91
N VAL A 189 13.70 -2.64 7.67
CA VAL A 189 12.71 -3.35 8.50
C VAL A 189 11.86 -4.34 7.71
N SER A 190 11.79 -4.20 6.39
CA SER A 190 10.99 -5.07 5.53
C SER A 190 11.53 -5.03 4.10
N SER A 191 11.18 -6.02 3.28
CA SER A 191 11.46 -6.06 1.85
C SER A 191 10.37 -6.80 1.10
N TYR A 192 10.12 -6.42 -0.15
CA TYR A 192 9.14 -7.08 -1.01
C TYR A 192 9.58 -7.06 -2.48
N ASN A 193 9.41 -8.18 -3.16
CA ASN A 193 9.69 -8.26 -4.60
C ASN A 193 8.52 -7.67 -5.40
N VAL A 194 8.59 -6.36 -5.63
CA VAL A 194 7.57 -5.61 -6.38
C VAL A 194 7.70 -5.79 -7.89
N GLN A 195 8.83 -6.31 -8.39
CA GLN A 195 9.16 -6.46 -9.81
C GLN A 195 9.04 -5.14 -10.57
N GLY A 196 9.71 -4.11 -10.06
CA GLY A 196 9.72 -2.76 -10.62
C GLY A 196 10.33 -1.75 -9.67
N LEU A 197 10.26 -0.49 -10.05
CA LEU A 197 10.83 0.65 -9.35
C LEU A 197 9.69 1.44 -8.71
N VAL A 198 9.71 1.59 -7.37
CA VAL A 198 8.75 2.38 -6.61
C VAL A 198 9.14 3.85 -6.68
N THR A 199 8.18 4.73 -6.91
CA THR A 199 8.39 6.17 -7.15
C THR A 199 7.56 7.09 -6.27
N GLY A 200 6.59 6.59 -5.52
CA GLY A 200 5.81 7.41 -4.60
C GLY A 200 5.00 6.56 -3.64
N ALA A 201 4.54 7.16 -2.57
CA ALA A 201 3.78 6.47 -1.52
C ALA A 201 2.79 7.39 -0.81
N ASP A 202 1.61 6.87 -0.44
CA ASP A 202 0.72 7.57 0.49
C ASP A 202 -0.11 6.62 1.34
N ASN A 203 -0.49 7.10 2.52
CA ASN A 203 -1.36 6.39 3.45
C ASN A 203 -2.85 6.58 3.09
N ALA A 204 -3.61 5.49 3.07
CA ALA A 204 -5.06 5.52 3.05
C ALA A 204 -5.59 5.04 4.42
N GLY A 205 -5.55 5.92 5.41
CA GLY A 205 -5.86 5.57 6.79
C GLY A 205 -4.69 4.90 7.52
N SER A 206 -5.00 4.08 8.53
CA SER A 206 -3.99 3.41 9.38
C SER A 206 -3.69 1.97 8.96
N ASP A 207 -4.46 1.41 8.05
CA ASP A 207 -4.44 0.00 7.66
C ASP A 207 -4.15 -0.22 6.17
N LYS A 208 -3.87 0.85 5.42
CA LYS A 208 -3.61 0.77 4.00
C LYS A 208 -2.55 1.79 3.55
N ILE A 209 -1.67 1.37 2.65
CA ILE A 209 -0.68 2.21 1.96
C ILE A 209 -0.76 1.89 0.46
N TYR A 210 -0.69 2.93 -0.36
CA TYR A 210 -0.52 2.82 -1.80
C TYR A 210 0.89 3.22 -2.21
N LEU A 211 1.49 2.46 -3.13
CA LEU A 211 2.76 2.81 -3.77
C LEU A 211 2.52 2.93 -5.28
N SER A 212 3.06 3.97 -5.90
CA SER A 212 3.21 4.08 -7.36
C SER A 212 4.55 3.53 -7.80
N GLY A 213 4.64 3.19 -9.08
CA GLY A 213 5.91 2.78 -9.68
C GLY A 213 5.76 2.35 -11.14
N TYR A 214 6.85 1.92 -11.73
CA TYR A 214 6.87 1.40 -13.08
C TYR A 214 7.86 0.25 -13.24
N SER A 215 7.66 -0.56 -14.27
CA SER A 215 8.63 -1.59 -14.63
C SER A 215 9.87 -0.97 -15.28
N GLU A 216 11.05 -1.32 -14.83
CA GLU A 216 12.33 -0.78 -15.38
C GLU A 216 12.47 -1.02 -16.89
N SER A 217 12.02 -2.17 -17.39
CA SER A 217 12.27 -2.60 -18.75
C SER A 217 11.53 -1.81 -19.84
N ASN A 218 10.35 -1.28 -19.55
CA ASN A 218 9.47 -0.65 -20.53
C ASN A 218 8.66 0.54 -20.01
N VAL A 219 8.95 0.99 -18.77
CA VAL A 219 8.27 2.11 -18.11
C VAL A 219 6.74 1.92 -18.14
N THR A 220 6.29 0.71 -17.75
CA THR A 220 4.86 0.39 -17.62
C THR A 220 4.44 0.62 -16.17
N PRO A 221 3.50 1.54 -15.92
CA PRO A 221 3.08 1.90 -14.57
C PRO A 221 2.36 0.78 -13.85
N PHE A 222 2.55 0.74 -12.52
CA PHE A 222 1.77 -0.08 -11.61
C PHE A 222 1.38 0.72 -10.36
N VAL A 223 0.38 0.22 -9.65
CA VAL A 223 0.07 0.61 -8.27
C VAL A 223 0.13 -0.63 -7.39
N LEU A 224 0.80 -0.54 -6.26
CA LEU A 224 0.81 -1.56 -5.22
C LEU A 224 -0.06 -1.08 -4.06
N MET A 225 -1.02 -1.90 -3.66
CA MET A 225 -1.82 -1.67 -2.47
C MET A 225 -1.36 -2.63 -1.38
N ILE A 226 -0.98 -2.08 -0.24
CA ILE A 226 -0.63 -2.80 0.99
C ILE A 226 -1.78 -2.55 1.95
N TYR A 227 -2.44 -3.60 2.45
CA TYR A 227 -3.66 -3.49 3.25
C TYR A 227 -3.69 -4.51 4.38
N ASP A 228 -4.64 -4.39 5.28
CA ASP A 228 -4.69 -5.17 6.54
C ASP A 228 -3.40 -5.02 7.36
N ILE A 229 -2.86 -3.80 7.39
CA ILE A 229 -1.58 -3.52 8.03
C ILE A 229 -1.70 -3.67 9.55
N ILE A 230 -0.86 -4.53 10.14
CA ILE A 230 -0.85 -4.83 11.57
C ILE A 230 0.54 -4.53 12.16
N ILE A 231 1.20 -3.46 11.72
CA ILE A 231 2.46 -3.03 12.33
C ILE A 231 2.19 -2.15 13.56
N SER A 232 3.12 -2.19 14.51
CA SER A 232 2.99 -1.52 15.81
C SER A 232 4.32 -0.85 16.19
N PRO A 233 4.62 0.34 15.60
CA PRO A 233 5.85 1.05 15.90
C PRO A 233 6.01 1.34 17.41
N PRO A 234 7.21 1.26 17.98
CA PRO A 234 8.45 0.79 17.36
C PRO A 234 8.68 -0.72 17.46
N SER A 235 7.77 -1.49 18.05
CA SER A 235 7.99 -2.91 18.40
C SER A 235 7.87 -3.87 17.21
N ASN A 236 7.08 -3.53 16.21
CA ASN A 236 6.96 -4.26 14.95
C ASN A 236 6.82 -3.28 13.79
N LEU A 237 7.78 -3.30 12.89
CA LEU A 237 7.86 -2.44 11.69
C LEU A 237 7.97 -3.26 10.40
N ASP A 238 7.90 -4.59 10.48
CA ASP A 238 7.92 -5.45 9.29
C ASP A 238 6.59 -5.35 8.54
N LEU A 239 6.53 -4.37 7.63
CA LEU A 239 5.33 -4.01 6.90
C LEU A 239 4.79 -5.20 6.08
N PHE A 240 5.63 -5.82 5.27
CA PHE A 240 5.17 -6.85 4.34
C PHE A 240 4.87 -8.20 5.00
N ALA A 241 5.51 -8.52 6.12
CA ALA A 241 5.15 -9.71 6.90
C ALA A 241 3.87 -9.52 7.73
N SER A 242 3.40 -8.28 7.89
CA SER A 242 2.28 -7.90 8.75
C SER A 242 1.13 -7.26 7.96
N SER A 243 1.02 -7.57 6.67
CA SER A 243 -0.01 -7.03 5.78
C SER A 243 -0.31 -7.99 4.62
N SER A 244 -1.34 -7.66 3.86
CA SER A 244 -1.67 -8.23 2.56
C SER A 244 -1.22 -7.29 1.46
N VAL A 245 -0.88 -7.82 0.28
CA VAL A 245 -0.40 -7.02 -0.85
C VAL A 245 -1.15 -7.39 -2.12
N PHE A 246 -1.58 -6.37 -2.86
CA PHE A 246 -2.14 -6.55 -4.20
C PHE A 246 -1.50 -5.56 -5.17
N LYS A 247 -1.05 -6.04 -6.33
CA LYS A 247 -0.43 -5.23 -7.37
C LYS A 247 -1.35 -5.10 -8.58
N PHE A 248 -1.64 -3.87 -8.96
CA PHE A 248 -2.32 -3.51 -10.20
C PHE A 248 -1.26 -3.24 -11.26
N ASP A 249 -0.99 -4.22 -12.11
CA ASP A 249 0.00 -4.09 -13.17
C ASP A 249 -0.59 -3.43 -14.42
N SER A 250 0.26 -2.69 -15.15
CA SER A 250 -0.09 -2.13 -16.47
C SER A 250 -1.33 -1.23 -16.42
N ILE A 251 -1.44 -0.42 -15.38
CA ILE A 251 -2.58 0.51 -15.21
C ILE A 251 -2.67 1.57 -16.32
N LEU A 252 -1.54 1.85 -17.00
CA LEU A 252 -1.43 2.74 -18.15
C LEU A 252 -0.58 2.08 -19.23
N LEU A 253 -0.56 2.70 -20.42
CA LEU A 253 0.34 2.30 -21.50
C LEU A 253 1.80 2.56 -21.10
N LEU A 254 2.70 1.84 -21.77
CA LEU A 254 4.16 2.03 -21.61
C LEU A 254 4.58 3.48 -21.90
N GLY A 255 5.68 3.91 -21.27
CA GLY A 255 6.25 5.26 -21.43
C GLY A 255 5.65 6.31 -20.49
N ASN A 256 4.77 5.93 -19.55
CA ASN A 256 4.33 6.83 -18.49
C ASN A 256 5.15 6.58 -17.24
N GLN A 257 6.13 7.43 -17.01
CA GLN A 257 6.93 7.43 -15.79
C GLN A 257 6.11 8.06 -14.67
N THR A 258 5.35 7.21 -13.96
CA THR A 258 4.53 7.67 -12.82
C THR A 258 5.42 7.96 -11.64
N GLU A 259 5.14 9.06 -10.95
CA GLU A 259 5.88 9.53 -9.78
C GLU A 259 4.94 9.64 -8.58
N GLY A 260 4.33 10.78 -8.34
CA GLY A 260 3.51 11.01 -7.17
C GLY A 260 2.19 10.24 -7.17
N ILE A 261 1.82 9.73 -6.01
CA ILE A 261 0.50 9.17 -5.72
C ILE A 261 -0.02 9.75 -4.42
N CYS A 262 -1.30 10.15 -4.36
CA CYS A 262 -1.91 10.52 -3.10
C CYS A 262 -3.34 9.98 -2.97
N TYR A 263 -3.69 9.62 -1.74
CA TYR A 263 -5.03 9.21 -1.35
C TYR A 263 -5.90 10.45 -1.06
N VAL A 264 -7.14 10.41 -1.52
CA VAL A 264 -8.11 11.49 -1.34
C VAL A 264 -9.15 11.11 -0.29
N GLU A 265 -9.93 10.07 -0.58
CA GLU A 265 -11.02 9.62 0.28
C GLU A 265 -11.42 8.18 -0.02
N THR A 266 -12.15 7.59 0.92
CA THR A 266 -12.93 6.36 0.71
C THR A 266 -14.42 6.69 0.63
N ASN A 267 -15.05 6.38 -0.48
CA ASN A 267 -16.49 6.54 -0.67
C ASN A 267 -17.13 5.16 -0.86
N GLY A 268 -17.81 4.68 0.17
CA GLY A 268 -18.34 3.31 0.21
C GLY A 268 -17.22 2.28 0.19
N LEU A 269 -17.10 1.51 -0.89
CA LEU A 269 -16.04 0.51 -1.08
C LEU A 269 -14.94 0.98 -2.03
N ASN A 270 -14.98 2.22 -2.49
CA ASN A 270 -14.02 2.74 -3.45
C ASN A 270 -13.07 3.73 -2.78
N ASP A 271 -11.77 3.52 -2.98
CA ASP A 271 -10.77 4.54 -2.69
C ASP A 271 -10.52 5.40 -3.93
N THR A 272 -10.47 6.71 -3.72
CA THR A 272 -10.09 7.69 -4.75
C THR A 272 -8.67 8.16 -4.47
N LEU A 273 -7.82 8.11 -5.51
CA LEU A 273 -6.44 8.58 -5.45
C LEU A 273 -6.15 9.48 -6.65
N TYR A 274 -5.14 10.34 -6.53
CA TYR A 274 -4.51 10.97 -7.67
C TYR A 274 -3.14 10.36 -7.93
N LEU A 275 -2.77 10.32 -9.23
CA LEU A 275 -1.49 9.84 -9.73
C LEU A 275 -0.94 10.85 -10.72
N SER A 276 0.31 11.24 -10.57
CA SER A 276 1.02 12.06 -11.56
C SER A 276 2.10 11.26 -12.29
N ASN A 277 2.47 11.75 -13.46
CA ASN A 277 3.70 11.39 -14.13
C ASN A 277 4.43 12.67 -14.56
N GLU A 278 5.73 12.63 -14.58
CA GLU A 278 6.55 13.68 -15.15
C GLU A 278 6.54 13.66 -16.69
N GLU A 279 7.01 14.74 -17.31
CA GLU A 279 7.19 14.77 -18.75
C GLU A 279 8.38 13.89 -19.14
N LEU A 280 8.14 12.90 -19.97
CA LEU A 280 9.16 12.00 -20.50
C LEU A 280 9.31 12.14 -22.01
N THR A 281 10.51 12.47 -22.49
CA THR A 281 10.82 12.47 -23.92
C THR A 281 11.72 11.31 -24.30
N VAL A 282 11.20 10.38 -25.09
CA VAL A 282 11.94 9.25 -25.61
C VAL A 282 12.03 9.38 -27.13
N SER A 283 13.25 9.64 -27.65
CA SER A 283 13.49 9.85 -29.08
C SER A 283 12.70 11.07 -29.62
N MET A 284 11.65 10.84 -30.42
CA MET A 284 10.80 11.90 -30.98
C MET A 284 9.40 11.96 -30.35
N PHE A 285 9.15 11.17 -29.34
CA PHE A 285 7.85 11.10 -28.64
C PHE A 285 7.99 11.75 -27.27
N THR A 286 7.11 12.70 -26.98
CA THR A 286 6.97 13.31 -25.65
C THR A 286 5.68 12.83 -25.01
N PHE A 287 5.79 12.27 -23.82
CA PHE A 287 4.68 11.93 -22.94
C PHE A 287 4.53 13.10 -21.96
N PRO A 288 3.45 13.87 -22.04
CA PRO A 288 3.30 15.06 -21.20
C PRO A 288 3.11 14.70 -19.74
N SER A 289 3.53 15.60 -18.86
CA SER A 289 3.19 15.54 -17.45
C SER A 289 1.69 15.64 -17.24
N LYS A 290 1.08 14.69 -16.54
CA LYS A 290 -0.39 14.56 -16.39
C LYS A 290 -0.79 14.25 -14.95
N LEU A 291 -1.98 14.72 -14.59
CA LEU A 291 -2.73 14.23 -13.44
C LEU A 291 -3.79 13.23 -13.88
N ARG A 292 -3.93 12.16 -13.13
CA ARG A 292 -4.98 11.15 -13.28
C ARG A 292 -5.67 10.89 -11.96
N GLU A 293 -6.95 10.59 -12.02
CA GLU A 293 -7.69 10.05 -10.90
C GLU A 293 -7.76 8.53 -11.03
N LEU A 294 -7.51 7.86 -9.93
CA LEU A 294 -7.65 6.42 -9.80
C LEU A 294 -8.82 6.13 -8.87
N THR A 295 -9.66 5.17 -9.27
CA THR A 295 -10.66 4.57 -8.38
C THR A 295 -10.29 3.12 -8.17
N VAL A 296 -10.03 2.74 -6.92
CA VAL A 296 -9.72 1.36 -6.51
C VAL A 296 -10.97 0.76 -5.88
N ASP A 297 -11.50 -0.29 -6.51
CA ASP A 297 -12.63 -1.05 -5.97
C ASP A 297 -12.15 -2.04 -4.91
N ASN A 298 -12.54 -1.79 -3.66
CA ASN A 298 -12.23 -2.62 -2.51
C ASN A 298 -13.28 -3.72 -2.25
N THR A 299 -14.23 -3.96 -3.15
CA THR A 299 -15.33 -4.94 -2.93
C THR A 299 -14.82 -6.34 -2.64
N THR A 300 -13.62 -6.68 -3.10
CA THR A 300 -12.99 -7.98 -2.85
C THR A 300 -12.14 -8.02 -1.58
N LEU A 301 -11.79 -6.86 -0.99
CA LEU A 301 -11.18 -6.79 0.35
C LEU A 301 -12.20 -7.11 1.44
N SER A 302 -13.44 -6.77 1.24
CA SER A 302 -14.53 -7.37 1.97
C SER A 302 -14.75 -8.78 1.37
N VAL A 303 -14.15 -9.82 1.92
CA VAL A 303 -14.86 -11.10 1.99
C VAL A 303 -16.24 -10.70 2.49
N GLY A 304 -17.25 -10.79 1.63
CA GLY A 304 -18.57 -10.24 1.94
C GLY A 304 -18.92 -10.52 3.38
N VAL A 305 -18.97 -9.48 4.18
CA VAL A 305 -19.71 -9.51 5.42
C VAL A 305 -21.16 -9.37 4.97
N ASP A 306 -21.65 -10.36 4.21
CA ASP A 306 -23.02 -10.77 4.37
C ASP A 306 -23.15 -11.01 5.86
N GLU A 307 -23.94 -10.19 6.53
CA GLU A 307 -24.21 -10.11 7.97
C GLU A 307 -23.35 -11.11 8.73
N ALA A 308 -22.27 -10.67 9.39
CA ALA A 308 -21.25 -11.54 9.96
C ALA A 308 -21.95 -12.76 10.55
N ILE A 309 -21.85 -13.91 9.90
CA ILE A 309 -22.41 -15.15 10.45
C ILE A 309 -21.59 -15.38 11.71
N THR A 310 -22.06 -14.77 12.82
CA THR A 310 -21.45 -15.01 14.12
C THR A 310 -21.81 -16.42 14.51
N VAL A 311 -20.86 -17.31 14.20
CA VAL A 311 -20.99 -18.72 14.59
C VAL A 311 -20.51 -18.84 16.02
N ASP A 312 -21.44 -19.04 16.93
CA ASP A 312 -21.13 -19.36 18.32
C ASP A 312 -21.06 -20.86 18.49
N VAL A 313 -20.02 -21.30 19.18
CA VAL A 313 -19.78 -22.70 19.53
C VAL A 313 -19.84 -22.81 21.06
N PHE A 314 -20.76 -23.61 21.55
CA PHE A 314 -20.98 -23.72 22.99
C PHE A 314 -21.46 -25.13 23.41
N PRO A 315 -21.28 -25.49 24.69
CA PRO A 315 -20.48 -24.82 25.71
C PRO A 315 -18.98 -24.93 25.44
N ILE A 316 -18.17 -24.01 25.92
CA ILE A 316 -16.71 -24.17 25.97
C ILE A 316 -16.29 -23.84 27.41
N PRO A 317 -15.66 -24.76 28.17
CA PRO A 317 -15.35 -26.14 27.80
C PRO A 317 -16.60 -26.99 27.49
N PHE A 318 -16.44 -27.94 26.57
CA PHE A 318 -17.53 -28.88 26.22
C PHE A 318 -17.35 -30.21 26.93
N ASN A 319 -18.41 -31.01 27.02
CA ASN A 319 -18.41 -32.37 27.56
C ASN A 319 -18.92 -33.37 26.51
N ASP A 320 -20.19 -33.68 26.54
CA ASP A 320 -20.77 -34.72 25.71
C ASP A 320 -21.22 -34.26 24.33
N CYS A 321 -21.44 -32.97 24.17
CA CYS A 321 -21.80 -32.40 22.87
C CYS A 321 -21.32 -30.94 22.73
N ILE A 322 -21.17 -30.53 21.49
CA ILE A 322 -20.95 -29.14 21.06
C ILE A 322 -22.20 -28.72 20.28
N LYS A 323 -22.66 -27.50 20.50
CA LYS A 323 -23.73 -26.87 19.73
C LYS A 323 -23.18 -25.68 18.97
N ILE A 324 -23.78 -25.42 17.82
CA ILE A 324 -23.52 -24.28 16.96
C ILE A 324 -24.84 -23.49 16.85
N ASN A 325 -24.80 -22.17 16.92
CA ASN A 325 -25.98 -21.31 16.86
C ASN A 325 -26.72 -21.32 15.51
N THR A 326 -26.22 -22.07 14.52
CA THR A 326 -26.83 -22.24 13.20
C THR A 326 -26.52 -23.64 12.64
N ILE A 327 -27.29 -24.09 11.63
CA ILE A 327 -27.04 -25.36 10.95
C ILE A 327 -25.83 -25.18 10.02
N ALA A 328 -24.80 -26.00 10.21
CA ALA A 328 -23.60 -26.00 9.37
C ALA A 328 -23.73 -27.10 8.29
N ASP A 329 -23.29 -26.77 7.06
CA ASP A 329 -23.22 -27.76 5.95
C ASP A 329 -22.26 -28.91 6.27
N LYS A 330 -21.13 -28.54 6.92
CA LYS A 330 -20.13 -29.50 7.36
C LYS A 330 -19.41 -28.98 8.61
N VAL A 331 -19.20 -29.89 9.57
CA VAL A 331 -18.38 -29.63 10.77
C VAL A 331 -17.32 -30.71 10.86
N THR A 332 -16.06 -30.32 11.05
CA THR A 332 -14.94 -31.23 11.23
C THR A 332 -14.19 -30.86 12.51
N LEU A 333 -13.98 -31.82 13.40
CA LEU A 333 -13.11 -31.68 14.57
C LEU A 333 -11.76 -32.35 14.33
N TYR A 334 -10.70 -31.68 14.74
CA TYR A 334 -9.34 -32.16 14.71
C TYR A 334 -8.77 -32.18 16.13
N ASP A 335 -7.98 -33.17 16.45
CA ASP A 335 -7.20 -33.19 17.70
C ASP A 335 -6.00 -32.21 17.65
N ALA A 336 -5.25 -32.13 18.74
CA ALA A 336 -4.12 -31.22 18.85
C ALA A 336 -2.96 -31.51 17.87
N LEU A 337 -2.97 -32.68 17.23
CA LEU A 337 -1.99 -33.10 16.22
C LEU A 337 -2.51 -32.90 14.78
N GLY A 338 -3.72 -32.33 14.63
CA GLY A 338 -4.34 -32.07 13.31
C GLY A 338 -5.01 -33.31 12.70
N LYS A 339 -5.17 -34.40 13.45
CA LYS A 339 -5.90 -35.57 13.01
C LYS A 339 -7.39 -35.32 13.12
N GLU A 340 -8.16 -35.61 12.04
CA GLU A 340 -9.61 -35.59 12.06
C GLU A 340 -10.16 -36.67 13.01
N VAL A 341 -11.04 -36.25 13.93
CA VAL A 341 -11.65 -37.13 14.94
C VAL A 341 -13.16 -37.23 14.84
N ILE A 342 -13.82 -36.21 14.27
CA ILE A 342 -15.27 -36.19 13.98
C ILE A 342 -15.51 -35.43 12.69
N GLU A 343 -16.40 -35.92 11.85
CA GLU A 343 -16.96 -35.24 10.70
C GLU A 343 -18.49 -35.38 10.73
N SER A 344 -19.21 -34.27 10.55
CA SER A 344 -20.67 -34.20 10.57
C SER A 344 -21.18 -33.26 9.50
N TYR A 345 -22.37 -33.54 8.97
CA TYR A 345 -22.99 -32.76 7.89
C TYR A 345 -24.40 -32.29 8.27
N ASN A 346 -24.82 -31.12 7.79
CA ASN A 346 -26.14 -30.53 7.97
C ASN A 346 -26.61 -30.58 9.43
N THR A 347 -25.78 -30.07 10.34
CA THR A 347 -26.00 -30.18 11.78
C THR A 347 -25.64 -28.91 12.53
N ASP A 348 -26.32 -28.70 13.64
CA ASP A 348 -26.01 -27.68 14.63
C ASP A 348 -25.48 -28.30 15.95
N THR A 349 -25.37 -29.65 16.00
CA THR A 349 -24.98 -30.36 17.23
C THR A 349 -24.03 -31.53 16.88
N ILE A 350 -22.93 -31.61 17.61
CA ILE A 350 -21.90 -32.64 17.44
C ILE A 350 -21.78 -33.44 18.73
N ASP A 351 -21.93 -34.77 18.62
CA ASP A 351 -21.69 -35.70 19.74
C ASP A 351 -20.19 -35.87 19.98
N THR A 352 -19.74 -35.54 21.16
CA THR A 352 -18.33 -35.55 21.57
C THR A 352 -18.05 -36.41 22.80
N HIS A 353 -19.06 -37.23 23.24
CA HIS A 353 -18.92 -37.99 24.50
C HIS A 353 -17.75 -38.97 24.49
N LYS A 354 -17.33 -39.48 23.31
CA LYS A 354 -16.20 -40.40 23.16
C LYS A 354 -14.83 -39.75 23.08
N LEU A 355 -14.77 -38.40 22.98
CA LEU A 355 -13.51 -37.71 22.89
C LEU A 355 -12.82 -37.60 24.24
N PRO A 356 -11.49 -37.78 24.33
CA PRO A 356 -10.74 -37.52 25.55
C PRO A 356 -10.69 -36.00 25.88
N ASN A 357 -10.40 -35.67 27.15
CA ASN A 357 -10.17 -34.29 27.51
C ASN A 357 -8.92 -33.74 26.83
N GLY A 358 -9.00 -32.51 26.29
CA GLY A 358 -7.91 -31.89 25.56
C GLY A 358 -8.33 -30.68 24.72
N PHE A 359 -7.38 -30.16 23.95
CA PHE A 359 -7.63 -29.11 22.98
C PHE A 359 -7.98 -29.71 21.62
N TYR A 360 -8.93 -29.07 20.96
CA TYR A 360 -9.43 -29.43 19.63
C TYR A 360 -9.51 -28.19 18.75
N HIS A 361 -9.44 -28.39 17.45
CA HIS A 361 -9.78 -27.40 16.44
C HIS A 361 -11.09 -27.83 15.75
N ILE A 362 -12.07 -26.93 15.71
CA ILE A 362 -13.32 -27.13 14.99
C ILE A 362 -13.31 -26.28 13.73
N SER A 363 -13.58 -26.90 12.59
CA SER A 363 -13.79 -26.25 11.30
C SER A 363 -15.26 -26.38 10.91
N ILE A 364 -15.93 -25.25 10.69
CA ILE A 364 -17.37 -25.17 10.41
C ILE A 364 -17.54 -24.54 9.04
N ARG A 365 -18.26 -25.22 8.14
CA ARG A 365 -18.60 -24.69 6.82
C ARG A 365 -20.10 -24.36 6.79
N ILE A 366 -20.42 -23.15 6.34
CA ILE A 366 -21.79 -22.64 6.17
C ILE A 366 -21.81 -21.83 4.88
N ASP A 367 -22.65 -22.20 3.92
CA ASP A 367 -22.80 -21.52 2.62
C ASP A 367 -21.46 -21.24 1.90
N GLY A 368 -20.53 -22.24 1.98
CA GLY A 368 -19.20 -22.12 1.39
C GLY A 368 -18.15 -21.41 2.24
N ILE A 369 -18.52 -20.70 3.30
CA ILE A 369 -17.62 -20.03 4.24
C ILE A 369 -17.09 -21.03 5.25
N ILE A 370 -15.78 -20.98 5.55
CA ILE A 370 -15.14 -21.85 6.55
C ILE A 370 -14.72 -21.00 7.76
N ILE A 371 -15.20 -21.38 8.93
CA ILE A 371 -14.91 -20.75 10.21
C ILE A 371 -14.14 -21.74 11.08
N ASN A 372 -12.98 -21.35 11.59
CA ASN A 372 -12.14 -22.18 12.45
C ASN A 372 -12.08 -21.61 13.86
N LYS A 373 -12.26 -22.47 14.87
CA LYS A 373 -12.15 -22.09 16.29
C LYS A 373 -11.31 -23.12 17.06
N LYS A 374 -10.60 -22.67 18.09
CA LYS A 374 -9.96 -23.53 19.08
C LYS A 374 -10.92 -23.72 20.24
N ILE A 375 -11.15 -24.98 20.62
CA ILE A 375 -12.09 -25.35 21.69
C ILE A 375 -11.41 -26.32 22.67
N VAL A 376 -11.97 -26.51 23.84
CA VAL A 376 -11.42 -27.37 24.89
C VAL A 376 -12.52 -28.25 25.49
N LYS A 377 -12.18 -29.53 25.73
CA LYS A 377 -13.00 -30.50 26.45
C LYS A 377 -12.49 -30.68 27.88
#